data_6081632594cec2b95aedc971db16e234
#
_entry.id   6081632594cec2b95aedc971db16e234
#
_cell.length_a   1.000
_cell.length_b   1.000
_cell.length_c   1.000
_cell.angle_alpha   90.00
_cell.angle_beta   90.00
_cell.angle_gamma   90.00
#
_symmetry.space_group_name_H-M   'P 1'
#
loop_
_entity.id
_entity.type
_entity.pdbx_description
1 polymer ?
#
loop_
_entity_poly.entity_id
_entity_poly.type
_entity_poly.pdbx_seq_one_letter_code
_entity_poly.pdbx_strand_id
1 'polypeptide(L)'
;VYLVVVGERAEAQGLSLAEQLRDAVPGIRIETNAGGGSFKSQLKRADKSGARWALVVGDGEAERGVAGLKSLRTEAPQVEVALDRLGPELMTRLAERATA
;
A
#
# COMPACT_ATOMS: atom_id res chain seq x y z
N VAL A 1 -2.35 -6.67 -2.33
CA VAL A 1 -1.83 -5.32 -2.03
C VAL A 1 -0.31 -5.33 -2.11
N TYR A 2 0.23 -4.40 -2.85
CA TYR A 2 1.68 -4.26 -2.98
C TYR A 2 2.14 -3.02 -2.23
N LEU A 3 3.13 -3.18 -1.34
CA LEU A 3 3.64 -2.09 -0.54
C LEU A 3 4.87 -1.47 -1.22
N VAL A 4 4.76 -0.19 -1.58
CA VAL A 4 5.83 0.58 -2.21
C VAL A 4 6.39 1.55 -1.18
N VAL A 5 7.68 1.41 -0.86
CA VAL A 5 8.33 2.23 0.18
C VAL A 5 9.62 2.83 -0.36
N VAL A 6 9.79 4.13 -0.14
CA VAL A 6 10.99 4.85 -0.54
C VAL A 6 11.45 5.76 0.59
N GLY A 7 12.66 5.52 1.10
CA GLY A 7 13.26 6.28 2.18
C GLY A 7 13.42 5.47 3.46
N GLU A 8 14.38 5.83 4.28
CA GLU A 8 14.68 5.09 5.51
C GLU A 8 13.53 5.09 6.50
N ARG A 9 12.90 6.25 6.71
CA ARG A 9 11.77 6.39 7.60
C ARG A 9 10.57 5.59 7.09
N ALA A 10 10.34 5.65 5.79
CA ALA A 10 9.27 4.92 5.14
C ALA A 10 9.47 3.41 5.22
N GLU A 11 10.69 2.93 5.11
CA GLU A 11 10.99 1.50 5.21
C GLU A 11 10.64 0.94 6.59
N ALA A 12 11.03 1.64 7.65
CA ALA A 12 10.69 1.25 9.02
C ALA A 12 9.19 1.28 9.26
N GLN A 13 8.53 2.35 8.80
CA GLN A 13 7.09 2.51 8.91
C GLN A 13 6.34 1.43 8.12
N GLY A 14 6.87 1.09 6.95
CA GLY A 14 6.27 0.08 6.07
C GLY A 14 6.21 -1.31 6.71
N LEU A 15 7.26 -1.72 7.40
CA LEU A 15 7.26 -3.00 8.10
C LEU A 15 6.19 -3.05 9.18
N SER A 16 6.10 -2.00 9.98
CA SER A 16 5.08 -1.87 11.02
C SER A 16 3.68 -1.86 10.43
N LEU A 17 3.49 -1.12 9.34
CA LEU A 17 2.22 -1.03 8.65
C LEU A 17 1.77 -2.39 8.10
N ALA A 18 2.69 -3.14 7.51
CA ALA A 18 2.37 -4.47 6.98
C ALA A 18 1.87 -5.40 8.08
N GLU A 19 2.52 -5.38 9.24
CA GLU A 19 2.09 -6.18 10.38
C GLU A 19 0.72 -5.76 10.89
N GLN A 20 0.49 -4.46 11.02
CA GLN A 20 -0.80 -3.92 11.43
C GLN A 20 -1.92 -4.33 10.49
N LEU A 21 -1.67 -4.29 9.19
CA LEU A 21 -2.68 -4.65 8.20
C LEU A 21 -2.98 -6.14 8.20
N ARG A 22 -1.96 -6.98 8.39
CA ARG A 22 -2.19 -8.43 8.51
C ARG A 22 -3.06 -8.77 9.70
N ASP A 23 -2.91 -8.02 10.80
CA ASP A 23 -3.73 -8.21 11.99
C ASP A 23 -5.14 -7.65 11.81
N ALA A 24 -5.27 -6.49 11.16
CA ALA A 24 -6.55 -5.79 11.03
C ALA A 24 -7.44 -6.35 9.92
N VAL A 25 -6.86 -6.92 8.87
CA VAL A 25 -7.60 -7.39 7.69
C VAL A 25 -7.32 -8.87 7.48
N PRO A 26 -8.18 -9.75 7.98
CA PRO A 26 -7.97 -11.20 7.84
C PRO A 26 -7.87 -11.61 6.37
N GLY A 27 -6.86 -12.42 6.07
CA GLY A 27 -6.67 -12.94 4.73
C GLY A 27 -6.01 -11.98 3.75
N ILE A 28 -5.61 -10.80 4.20
CA ILE A 28 -4.93 -9.86 3.31
C ILE A 28 -3.59 -10.41 2.84
N ARG A 29 -3.29 -10.21 1.57
CA ARG A 29 -2.01 -10.57 0.99
C ARG A 29 -1.22 -9.28 0.75
N ILE A 30 -0.07 -9.17 1.41
CA ILE A 30 0.79 -8.00 1.28
C ILE A 30 2.12 -8.45 0.70
N GLU A 31 2.47 -7.91 -0.47
CA GLU A 31 3.77 -8.12 -1.08
C GLU A 31 4.61 -6.89 -0.83
N THR A 32 5.87 -7.10 -0.48
CA THR A 32 6.82 -6.01 -0.26
C THR A 32 7.94 -6.10 -1.29
N ASN A 33 8.52 -4.96 -1.61
CA ASN A 33 9.63 -4.91 -2.54
C ASN A 33 10.95 -5.01 -1.78
N ALA A 34 11.61 -6.13 -1.87
CA ALA A 34 12.85 -6.39 -1.13
C ALA A 34 14.07 -5.67 -1.73
N GLY A 35 14.00 -5.22 -2.97
CA GLY A 35 15.14 -4.66 -3.67
C GLY A 35 15.29 -3.15 -3.57
N GLY A 36 14.35 -2.47 -2.93
CA GLY A 36 14.34 -1.01 -2.90
C GLY A 36 14.06 -0.42 -4.28
N GLY A 37 14.57 0.76 -4.56
CA GLY A 37 14.40 1.44 -5.83
C GLY A 37 13.50 2.65 -5.73
N SER A 38 13.31 3.34 -6.85
CA SER A 38 12.47 4.52 -6.93
C SER A 38 10.99 4.17 -6.88
N PHE A 39 10.14 5.16 -6.62
CA PHE A 39 8.70 4.97 -6.71
C PHE A 39 8.28 4.39 -8.06
N LYS A 40 8.83 4.96 -9.12
CA LYS A 40 8.49 4.53 -10.48
C LYS A 40 8.81 3.05 -10.72
N SER A 41 10.00 2.59 -10.32
CA SER A 41 10.40 1.20 -10.52
C SER A 41 9.61 0.25 -9.64
N GLN A 42 9.31 0.63 -8.39
CA GLN A 42 8.51 -0.18 -7.50
C GLN A 42 7.06 -0.29 -7.98
N LEU A 43 6.46 0.80 -8.46
CA LEU A 43 5.10 0.78 -9.01
C LEU A 43 5.03 -0.10 -10.26
N LYS A 44 6.07 -0.10 -11.07
CA LYS A 44 6.14 -0.96 -12.24
C LYS A 44 6.15 -2.44 -11.84
N ARG A 45 6.91 -2.79 -10.81
CA ARG A 45 6.92 -4.16 -10.27
C ARG A 45 5.57 -4.52 -9.66
N ALA A 46 4.94 -3.59 -8.96
CA ALA A 46 3.61 -3.79 -8.38
C ALA A 46 2.58 -4.11 -9.46
N ASP A 47 2.62 -3.39 -10.57
CA ASP A 47 1.73 -3.63 -11.69
C ASP A 47 1.95 -5.03 -12.29
N LYS A 48 3.20 -5.45 -12.43
CA LYS A 48 3.54 -6.78 -12.95
C LYS A 48 3.16 -7.92 -12.00
N SER A 49 3.09 -7.63 -10.69
CA SER A 49 2.75 -8.64 -9.69
C SER A 49 1.31 -9.11 -9.75
N GLY A 50 0.46 -8.39 -10.46
CA GLY A 50 -0.96 -8.69 -10.50
C GLY A 50 -1.76 -8.13 -9.34
N ALA A 51 -1.13 -7.39 -8.44
CA ALA A 51 -1.82 -6.75 -7.32
C ALA A 51 -2.84 -5.72 -7.84
N ARG A 52 -3.95 -5.57 -7.15
CA ARG A 52 -4.98 -4.59 -7.51
C ARG A 52 -4.71 -3.22 -6.90
N TRP A 53 -4.07 -3.21 -5.75
CA TRP A 53 -3.84 -2.00 -4.97
C TRP A 53 -2.38 -1.87 -4.59
N ALA A 54 -1.87 -0.65 -4.60
CA ALA A 54 -0.56 -0.33 -4.07
C ALA A 54 -0.72 0.64 -2.92
N LEU A 55 0.03 0.41 -1.86
CA LEU A 55 0.19 1.37 -0.77
C LEU A 55 1.55 2.02 -0.96
N VAL A 56 1.56 3.34 -1.08
CA VAL A 56 2.75 4.10 -1.39
C VAL A 56 3.15 4.93 -0.17
N VAL A 57 4.33 4.67 0.38
CA VAL A 57 4.82 5.39 1.54
C VAL A 57 6.22 5.91 1.24
N GLY A 58 6.35 7.22 1.16
CA GLY A 58 7.65 7.89 1.13
C GLY A 58 7.90 8.53 2.49
N ASP A 59 9.07 9.17 2.64
CA ASP A 59 9.41 9.81 3.92
C ASP A 59 8.41 10.92 4.29
N GLY A 60 7.90 11.66 3.32
CA GLY A 60 6.89 12.68 3.56
C GLY A 60 5.58 12.11 4.10
N GLU A 61 5.10 11.01 3.50
CA GLU A 61 3.89 10.32 3.96
C GLU A 61 4.11 9.70 5.33
N ALA A 62 5.28 9.08 5.56
CA ALA A 62 5.60 8.50 6.85
C ALA A 62 5.59 9.57 7.95
N GLU A 63 6.14 10.74 7.66
CA GLU A 63 6.19 11.84 8.60
C GLU A 63 4.79 12.35 8.95
N ARG A 64 3.88 12.36 7.97
CA ARG A 64 2.50 12.82 8.18
C ARG A 64 1.57 11.74 8.70
N GLY A 65 2.05 10.50 8.83
CA GLY A 65 1.22 9.38 9.28
C GLY A 65 0.16 8.96 8.29
N VAL A 66 0.46 9.04 6.98
CA VAL A 66 -0.46 8.68 5.90
C VAL A 66 0.22 7.73 4.92
N ALA A 67 -0.57 7.08 4.08
CA ALA A 67 -0.09 6.30 2.94
C ALA A 67 -0.93 6.66 1.72
N GLY A 68 -0.33 6.59 0.55
CA GLY A 68 -1.06 6.75 -0.70
C GLY A 68 -1.68 5.42 -1.10
N LEU A 69 -2.96 5.42 -1.39
CA LEU A 69 -3.66 4.23 -1.88
C LEU A 69 -3.94 4.42 -3.36
N LYS A 70 -3.34 3.56 -4.18
CA LYS A 70 -3.43 3.66 -5.63
C LYS A 70 -3.99 2.39 -6.22
N SER A 71 -5.00 2.54 -7.09
CA SER A 71 -5.50 1.41 -7.87
C SER A 71 -4.52 1.10 -9.00
N LEU A 72 -4.19 -0.16 -9.18
CA LEU A 72 -3.31 -0.61 -10.25
C LEU A 72 -4.10 -1.09 -11.47
N ARG A 73 -5.42 -1.16 -11.37
CA ARG A 73 -6.28 -1.67 -12.44
C ARG A 73 -7.17 -0.61 -13.07
N THR A 74 -7.20 0.58 -12.49
CA THR A 74 -7.94 1.72 -13.03
C THR A 74 -7.04 2.94 -13.06
N GLU A 75 -7.47 3.99 -13.74
CA GLU A 75 -6.74 5.24 -13.79
C GLU A 75 -7.17 6.23 -12.71
N ALA A 76 -7.85 5.74 -11.69
CA ALA A 76 -8.27 6.57 -10.58
C ALA A 76 -7.06 7.23 -9.89
N PRO A 77 -7.16 8.48 -9.44
CA PRO A 77 -6.06 9.14 -8.78
C PRO A 77 -5.72 8.50 -7.45
N GLN A 78 -4.44 8.58 -7.08
CA GLN A 78 -3.99 8.14 -5.77
C GLN A 78 -4.62 9.02 -4.69
N VAL A 79 -5.08 8.38 -3.61
CA VAL A 79 -5.64 9.10 -2.47
C VAL A 79 -4.80 8.84 -1.23
N GLU A 80 -4.69 9.85 -0.36
CA GLU A 80 -4.00 9.68 0.91
C GLU A 80 -4.98 9.18 1.96
N VAL A 81 -4.57 8.20 2.74
CA VAL A 81 -5.36 7.62 3.81
C VAL A 81 -4.52 7.59 5.08
N ALA A 82 -5.09 8.05 6.18
CA ALA A 82 -4.40 8.01 7.47
C ALA A 82 -4.07 6.56 7.84
N LEU A 83 -2.91 6.33 8.43
CA LEU A 83 -2.45 4.98 8.74
C LEU A 83 -3.43 4.23 9.66
N ASP A 84 -4.07 4.92 10.58
CA ASP A 84 -5.04 4.31 11.49
C ASP A 84 -6.37 3.97 10.82
N ARG A 85 -6.59 4.43 9.59
CA ARG A 85 -7.80 4.14 8.80
C ARG A 85 -7.56 3.19 7.65
N LEU A 86 -6.33 2.79 7.41
CA LEU A 86 -6.01 1.91 6.30
C LEU A 86 -6.67 0.55 6.38
N GLY A 87 -6.73 -0.04 7.57
CA GLY A 87 -7.41 -1.33 7.75
C GLY A 87 -8.85 -1.30 7.27
N PRO A 88 -9.71 -0.43 7.84
CA PRO A 88 -11.10 -0.31 7.40
C PRO A 88 -11.23 0.06 5.92
N GLU A 89 -10.39 0.96 5.42
CA GLU A 89 -10.44 1.39 4.01
C GLU A 89 -10.13 0.24 3.07
N LEU A 90 -9.11 -0.55 3.37
CA LEU A 90 -8.75 -1.71 2.56
C LEU A 90 -9.81 -2.80 2.63
N MET A 91 -10.42 -3.01 3.79
CA MET A 91 -11.54 -3.96 3.91
C MET A 91 -12.67 -3.58 2.97
N THR A 92 -13.03 -2.30 2.92
CA THR A 92 -14.06 -1.79 2.02
C THR A 92 -13.69 -2.03 0.56
N ARG A 93 -12.46 -1.68 0.18
CA ARG A 93 -11.99 -1.82 -1.20
C ARG A 93 -11.90 -3.28 -1.65
N LEU A 94 -11.45 -4.16 -0.76
CA LEU A 94 -11.36 -5.58 -1.07
C LEU A 94 -12.75 -6.23 -1.15
N ALA A 95 -13.70 -5.75 -0.36
CA ALA A 95 -15.08 -6.22 -0.43
C ALA A 95 -15.76 -5.79 -1.74
N GLU A 96 -15.49 -4.58 -2.22
CA GLU A 96 -15.97 -4.11 -3.52
C GLU A 96 -15.53 -5.03 -4.65
N ARG A 97 -14.29 -5.54 -4.54
CA ARG A 97 -13.76 -6.50 -5.49
C ARG A 97 -14.62 -7.76 -5.59
N ALA A 98 -15.14 -8.23 -4.47
CA ALA A 98 -15.94 -9.46 -4.43
C ALA A 98 -17.30 -9.30 -5.11
N THR A 99 -17.79 -8.07 -5.25
CA THR A 99 -19.10 -7.79 -5.85
C THR A 99 -19.01 -7.33 -7.31
N ALA A 100 -17.82 -7.13 -7.81
CA ALA A 100 -17.61 -6.61 -9.16
C ALA A 100 -17.79 -7.67 -10.25
#